data_45fbefe403d74910b8c7fd3cd69bab40
#
_entry.id   45fbefe403d74910b8c7fd3cd69bab40
#
_cell.length_a   1.000
_cell.length_b   1.000
_cell.length_c   1.000
_cell.angle_alpha   90.00
_cell.angle_beta   90.00
_cell.angle_gamma   90.00
#
_symmetry.space_group_name_H-M   'P 1'
#
loop_
_entity.id
_entity.type
_entity.pdbx_description
1 polymer ?
#
loop_
_entity_poly.entity_id
_entity_poly.type
_entity_poly.pdbx_seq_one_letter_code
_entity_poly.pdbx_strand_id
1 'polypeptide(L)'
;MKHPELAVELARALAAFAHAGQTDKAGQPYLTHPVAVAGKVRTPEEKITALLHDVLEDTFVLPETIGNLFGAEILAAVQAVTKREDEDYMDFAARAKRNPIARAVKLADLEHNMDLSRIPNPTEKDLARAEKYRRAKAFLAED
;
A
#
# COMPACT_ATOMS: atom_id res chain seq x y z
N MET A 1 0.40 13.71 -16.25
CA MET A 1 0.21 12.31 -16.72
C MET A 1 -0.71 12.33 -17.95
N LYS A 2 -0.17 11.92 -19.10
CA LYS A 2 -0.92 11.99 -20.37
C LYS A 2 -2.02 10.95 -20.50
N HIS A 3 -1.80 9.77 -19.95
CA HIS A 3 -2.74 8.65 -20.07
C HIS A 3 -2.93 7.99 -18.71
N PRO A 4 -3.65 8.66 -17.79
CA PRO A 4 -3.75 8.17 -16.41
C PRO A 4 -4.41 6.79 -16.31
N GLU A 5 -5.38 6.50 -17.16
CA GLU A 5 -6.06 5.21 -17.14
C GLU A 5 -5.11 4.07 -17.55
N LEU A 6 -4.30 4.31 -18.57
CA LEU A 6 -3.30 3.32 -19.00
C LEU A 6 -2.21 3.14 -17.95
N ALA A 7 -1.82 4.23 -17.28
CA ALA A 7 -0.84 4.15 -16.19
C ALA A 7 -1.35 3.31 -15.03
N VAL A 8 -2.63 3.45 -14.66
CA VAL A 8 -3.25 2.63 -13.62
C VAL A 8 -3.26 1.15 -14.04
N GLU A 9 -3.63 0.87 -15.31
CA GLU A 9 -3.62 -0.51 -15.81
C GLU A 9 -2.21 -1.11 -15.84
N LEU A 10 -1.21 -0.31 -16.21
CA LEU A 10 0.18 -0.75 -16.18
C LEU A 10 0.63 -1.08 -14.74
N ALA A 11 0.26 -0.25 -13.78
CA ALA A 11 0.56 -0.48 -12.37
C ALA A 11 -0.08 -1.78 -11.88
N ARG A 12 -1.33 -2.03 -12.27
CA ARG A 12 -2.03 -3.26 -11.91
C ARG A 12 -1.33 -4.48 -12.52
N ALA A 13 -0.95 -4.41 -13.78
CA ALA A 13 -0.25 -5.51 -14.45
C ALA A 13 1.10 -5.79 -13.80
N LEU A 14 1.86 -4.73 -13.45
CA LEU A 14 3.13 -4.88 -12.77
C LEU A 14 2.95 -5.52 -11.39
N ALA A 15 1.97 -5.06 -10.61
CA ALA A 15 1.67 -5.63 -9.30
C ALA A 15 1.27 -7.11 -9.42
N ALA A 16 0.43 -7.44 -10.40
CA ALA A 16 0.00 -8.82 -10.63
C ALA A 16 1.18 -9.73 -10.94
N PHE A 17 2.08 -9.27 -11.78
CA PHE A 17 3.28 -10.02 -12.14
C PHE A 17 4.22 -10.17 -10.94
N ALA A 18 4.48 -9.07 -10.24
CA ALA A 18 5.42 -9.03 -9.13
C ALA A 18 4.97 -9.89 -7.94
N HIS A 19 3.67 -9.88 -7.63
CA HIS A 19 3.10 -10.64 -6.51
C HIS A 19 2.61 -12.03 -6.90
N ALA A 20 2.88 -12.48 -8.13
CA ALA A 20 2.42 -13.78 -8.60
C ALA A 20 2.87 -14.89 -7.65
N GLY A 21 1.94 -15.75 -7.24
CA GLY A 21 2.23 -16.86 -6.33
C GLY A 21 2.16 -16.51 -4.85
N GLN A 22 2.06 -15.25 -4.50
CA GLN A 22 1.92 -14.84 -3.09
C GLN A 22 0.45 -14.94 -2.67
N THR A 23 0.22 -15.34 -1.42
CA THR A 23 -1.13 -15.40 -0.86
C THR A 23 -1.18 -14.60 0.44
N ASP A 24 -2.38 -14.12 0.81
CA ASP A 24 -2.60 -13.43 2.06
C ASP A 24 -2.98 -14.43 3.18
N LYS A 25 -3.26 -13.91 4.39
CA LYS A 25 -3.62 -14.73 5.54
C LYS A 25 -4.93 -15.49 5.35
N ALA A 26 -5.81 -14.99 4.47
CA ALA A 26 -7.08 -15.65 4.16
C ALA A 26 -6.93 -16.67 3.04
N GLY A 27 -5.72 -16.87 2.50
CA GLY A 27 -5.46 -17.82 1.42
C GLY A 27 -5.77 -17.29 0.03
N GLN A 28 -6.11 -16.00 -0.09
CA GLN A 28 -6.40 -15.38 -1.39
C GLN A 28 -5.12 -14.90 -2.06
N PRO A 29 -5.10 -14.75 -3.38
CA PRO A 29 -3.95 -14.16 -4.06
C PRO A 29 -3.63 -12.78 -3.46
N TYR A 30 -2.35 -12.50 -3.21
CA TYR A 30 -1.94 -11.25 -2.55
C TYR A 30 -2.41 -10.02 -3.30
N LEU A 31 -2.52 -10.08 -4.62
CA LEU A 31 -2.99 -8.98 -5.45
C LEU A 31 -4.35 -8.44 -4.99
N THR A 32 -5.18 -9.26 -4.37
CA THR A 32 -6.48 -8.85 -3.82
C THR A 32 -6.36 -7.63 -2.92
N HIS A 33 -5.30 -7.57 -2.09
CA HIS A 33 -5.07 -6.46 -1.17
C HIS A 33 -4.76 -5.14 -1.88
N PRO A 34 -3.71 -5.03 -2.72
CA PRO A 34 -3.45 -3.75 -3.40
C PRO A 34 -4.60 -3.31 -4.31
N VAL A 35 -5.33 -4.23 -4.92
CA VAL A 35 -6.51 -3.87 -5.72
C VAL A 35 -7.61 -3.29 -4.83
N ALA A 36 -7.84 -3.88 -3.65
CA ALA A 36 -8.83 -3.36 -2.70
C ALA A 36 -8.43 -1.97 -2.19
N VAL A 37 -7.15 -1.75 -1.91
CA VAL A 37 -6.64 -0.44 -1.48
C VAL A 37 -6.85 0.59 -2.60
N ALA A 38 -6.54 0.23 -3.85
CA ALA A 38 -6.74 1.11 -5.00
C ALA A 38 -8.21 1.48 -5.17
N GLY A 39 -9.13 0.58 -4.82
CA GLY A 39 -10.57 0.86 -4.86
C GLY A 39 -11.04 1.86 -3.81
N LYS A 40 -10.25 2.12 -2.79
CA LYS A 40 -10.59 3.03 -1.69
C LYS A 40 -10.03 4.44 -1.85
N VAL A 41 -9.22 4.68 -2.89
CA VAL A 41 -8.61 5.99 -3.14
C VAL A 41 -9.18 6.60 -4.40
N ARG A 42 -8.86 7.89 -4.66
CA ARG A 42 -9.60 8.68 -5.63
C ARG A 42 -8.85 9.02 -6.92
N THR A 43 -7.62 9.51 -6.81
CA THR A 43 -6.88 10.01 -7.97
C THR A 43 -6.12 8.89 -8.67
N PRO A 44 -5.79 9.05 -9.97
CA PRO A 44 -4.93 8.09 -10.65
C PRO A 44 -3.58 7.89 -9.93
N GLU A 45 -2.98 8.96 -9.43
CA GLU A 45 -1.71 8.90 -8.69
C GLU A 45 -1.85 8.06 -7.42
N GLU A 46 -2.95 8.23 -6.70
CA GLU A 46 -3.24 7.42 -5.51
C GLU A 46 -3.47 5.95 -5.89
N LYS A 47 -4.20 5.70 -6.97
CA LYS A 47 -4.47 4.33 -7.41
C LYS A 47 -3.20 3.60 -7.83
N ILE A 48 -2.33 4.27 -8.57
CA ILE A 48 -1.04 3.71 -8.97
C ILE A 48 -0.20 3.39 -7.74
N THR A 49 -0.10 4.34 -6.82
CA THR A 49 0.66 4.16 -5.57
C THR A 49 0.09 3.02 -4.73
N ALA A 50 -1.24 2.92 -4.65
CA ALA A 50 -1.91 1.84 -3.92
C ALA A 50 -1.57 0.47 -4.53
N LEU A 51 -1.64 0.36 -5.84
CA LEU A 51 -1.32 -0.89 -6.54
C LEU A 51 0.14 -1.32 -6.33
N LEU A 52 1.04 -0.35 -6.16
CA LEU A 52 2.47 -0.61 -6.04
C LEU A 52 3.01 -0.53 -4.60
N HIS A 53 2.14 -0.31 -3.61
CA HIS A 53 2.61 0.05 -2.26
C HIS A 53 3.45 -1.02 -1.57
N ASP A 54 3.33 -2.28 -1.94
CA ASP A 54 4.10 -3.37 -1.34
C ASP A 54 5.17 -3.96 -2.26
N VAL A 55 5.30 -3.46 -3.51
CA VAL A 55 6.21 -4.10 -4.46
C VAL A 55 7.67 -3.92 -4.11
N LEU A 56 8.06 -2.78 -3.53
CA LEU A 56 9.45 -2.54 -3.16
C LEU A 56 9.90 -3.41 -1.99
N GLU A 57 9.01 -3.68 -1.04
CA GLU A 57 9.34 -4.46 0.14
C GLU A 57 9.28 -5.96 -0.13
N ASP A 58 8.27 -6.41 -0.87
CA ASP A 58 7.91 -7.83 -0.96
C ASP A 58 8.17 -8.48 -2.31
N THR A 59 8.72 -7.75 -3.28
CA THR A 59 8.99 -8.31 -4.60
C THR A 59 10.36 -7.88 -5.13
N PHE A 60 10.68 -8.35 -6.34
CA PHE A 60 11.93 -8.03 -7.04
C PHE A 60 11.93 -6.66 -7.73
N VAL A 61 10.82 -5.92 -7.71
CA VAL A 61 10.70 -4.63 -8.40
C VAL A 61 11.62 -3.61 -7.74
N LEU A 62 12.45 -2.95 -8.55
CA LEU A 62 13.39 -1.94 -8.09
C LEU A 62 12.80 -0.53 -8.14
N PRO A 63 13.27 0.38 -7.27
CA PRO A 63 12.82 1.79 -7.32
C PRO A 63 13.00 2.43 -8.69
N GLU A 64 14.11 2.15 -9.37
CA GLU A 64 14.40 2.69 -10.71
C GLU A 64 13.32 2.31 -11.70
N THR A 65 12.78 1.10 -11.61
CA THR A 65 11.72 0.64 -12.50
C THR A 65 10.46 1.48 -12.32
N ILE A 66 10.09 1.76 -11.06
CA ILE A 66 8.92 2.59 -10.77
C ILE A 66 9.13 4.01 -11.28
N GLY A 67 10.31 4.59 -11.02
CA GLY A 67 10.62 5.94 -11.48
C GLY A 67 10.57 6.06 -13.00
N ASN A 68 11.13 5.07 -13.70
CA ASN A 68 11.15 5.07 -15.16
C ASN A 68 9.77 4.90 -15.78
N LEU A 69 8.92 4.08 -15.18
CA LEU A 69 7.58 3.82 -15.72
C LEU A 69 6.56 4.87 -15.32
N PHE A 70 6.63 5.41 -14.11
CA PHE A 70 5.56 6.24 -13.54
C PHE A 70 6.00 7.64 -13.14
N GLY A 71 7.29 7.92 -13.11
CA GLY A 71 7.83 9.24 -12.77
C GLY A 71 8.23 9.39 -11.30
N ALA A 72 8.90 10.50 -11.03
CA ALA A 72 9.49 10.77 -9.71
C ALA A 72 8.45 10.97 -8.61
N GLU A 73 7.31 11.58 -8.93
CA GLU A 73 6.25 11.81 -7.95
C GLU A 73 5.67 10.50 -7.43
N ILE A 74 5.40 9.56 -8.34
CA ILE A 74 4.89 8.24 -7.97
C ILE A 74 5.96 7.46 -7.18
N LEU A 75 7.21 7.50 -7.63
CA LEU A 75 8.29 6.82 -6.90
C LEU A 75 8.40 7.34 -5.47
N ALA A 76 8.36 8.66 -5.29
CA ALA A 76 8.43 9.26 -3.96
C ALA A 76 7.26 8.79 -3.07
N ALA A 77 6.06 8.70 -3.64
CA ALA A 77 4.89 8.25 -2.90
C ALA A 77 5.00 6.76 -2.52
N VAL A 78 5.44 5.91 -3.45
CA VAL A 78 5.64 4.48 -3.18
C VAL A 78 6.70 4.28 -2.10
N GLN A 79 7.79 5.03 -2.16
CA GLN A 79 8.84 4.97 -1.13
C GLN A 79 8.30 5.43 0.23
N ALA A 80 7.43 6.44 0.25
CA ALA A 80 6.84 6.95 1.49
C ALA A 80 5.86 5.94 2.13
N VAL A 81 5.30 5.01 1.36
CA VAL A 81 4.44 3.94 1.89
C VAL A 81 5.19 2.61 2.03
N THR A 82 6.51 2.62 1.85
CA THR A 82 7.36 1.44 2.04
C THR A 82 8.12 1.59 3.34
N LYS A 83 7.89 0.69 4.30
CA LYS A 83 8.60 0.74 5.58
C LYS A 83 10.07 0.38 5.36
N ARG A 84 10.96 1.14 5.99
CA ARG A 84 12.40 0.86 5.96
C ARG A 84 12.73 -0.23 6.97
N GLU A 85 13.83 -0.95 6.71
CA GLU A 85 14.35 -1.91 7.66
C GLU A 85 14.66 -1.21 8.97
N ASP A 86 14.25 -1.82 10.09
CA ASP A 86 14.45 -1.31 11.45
C ASP A 86 13.77 0.04 11.76
N GLU A 87 12.90 0.52 10.88
CA GLU A 87 12.14 1.75 11.12
C GLU A 87 11.01 1.47 12.11
N ASP A 88 10.87 2.34 13.13
CA ASP A 88 9.73 2.30 14.04
C ASP A 88 8.43 2.54 13.26
N TYR A 89 7.38 1.80 13.61
CA TYR A 89 6.12 1.87 12.85
C TYR A 89 5.50 3.27 12.83
N MET A 90 5.55 4.00 13.97
CA MET A 90 5.01 5.35 14.02
C MET A 90 5.88 6.37 13.29
N ASP A 91 7.19 6.14 13.22
CA ASP A 91 8.07 6.96 12.38
C ASP A 91 7.75 6.75 10.90
N PHE A 92 7.48 5.52 10.51
CA PHE A 92 7.01 5.19 9.17
C PHE A 92 5.68 5.91 8.87
N ALA A 93 4.71 5.85 9.79
CA ALA A 93 3.44 6.54 9.63
C ALA A 93 3.64 8.06 9.49
N ALA A 94 4.55 8.65 10.27
CA ALA A 94 4.85 10.08 10.19
C ALA A 94 5.46 10.44 8.83
N ARG A 95 6.33 9.58 8.30
CA ARG A 95 6.94 9.80 6.99
C ARG A 95 5.88 9.72 5.87
N ALA A 96 4.99 8.76 5.93
CA ALA A 96 3.88 8.63 4.98
C ALA A 96 2.95 9.85 5.06
N LYS A 97 2.68 10.35 6.27
CA LYS A 97 1.80 11.50 6.49
C LYS A 97 2.28 12.76 5.77
N ARG A 98 3.59 12.91 5.61
CA ARG A 98 4.18 14.10 4.96
C ARG A 98 4.02 14.10 3.43
N ASN A 99 3.64 12.99 2.82
CA ASN A 99 3.41 12.89 1.39
C ASN A 99 1.91 12.73 1.15
N PRO A 100 1.22 13.69 0.52
CA PRO A 100 -0.24 13.63 0.37
C PRO A 100 -0.76 12.37 -0.31
N ILE A 101 -0.07 11.88 -1.33
CA ILE A 101 -0.45 10.63 -2.01
C ILE A 101 -0.27 9.44 -1.07
N ALA A 102 0.89 9.36 -0.43
CA ALA A 102 1.20 8.28 0.50
C ALA A 102 0.23 8.26 1.69
N ARG A 103 -0.13 9.43 2.21
CA ARG A 103 -1.09 9.54 3.31
C ARG A 103 -2.43 8.92 2.95
N ALA A 104 -2.97 9.26 1.78
CA ALA A 104 -4.25 8.72 1.31
C ALA A 104 -4.17 7.20 1.14
N VAL A 105 -3.10 6.70 0.54
CA VAL A 105 -2.90 5.27 0.31
C VAL A 105 -2.72 4.53 1.64
N LYS A 106 -1.94 5.08 2.57
CA LYS A 106 -1.71 4.41 3.86
C LYS A 106 -3.00 4.35 4.68
N LEU A 107 -3.83 5.38 4.64
CA LEU A 107 -5.14 5.34 5.29
C LEU A 107 -6.01 4.21 4.74
N ALA A 108 -6.04 4.07 3.41
CA ALA A 108 -6.82 3.01 2.75
C ALA A 108 -6.24 1.62 3.05
N ASP A 109 -4.92 1.50 3.07
CA ASP A 109 -4.22 0.26 3.41
C ASP A 109 -4.56 -0.20 4.83
N LEU A 110 -4.49 0.72 5.78
CA LEU A 110 -4.83 0.43 7.18
C LEU A 110 -6.29 0.00 7.31
N GLU A 111 -7.19 0.70 6.63
CA GLU A 111 -8.61 0.37 6.66
C GLU A 111 -8.86 -1.06 6.17
N HIS A 112 -8.23 -1.46 5.08
CA HIS A 112 -8.37 -2.82 4.56
C HIS A 112 -7.74 -3.84 5.52
N ASN A 113 -6.58 -3.54 6.08
CA ASN A 113 -5.88 -4.44 7.01
C ASN A 113 -6.57 -4.57 8.36
N MET A 114 -7.37 -3.58 8.77
CA MET A 114 -8.12 -3.63 10.03
C MET A 114 -9.38 -4.48 9.92
N ASP A 115 -9.78 -4.87 8.72
CA ASP A 115 -10.97 -5.68 8.50
C ASP A 115 -10.69 -7.14 8.85
N LEU A 116 -11.00 -7.50 10.10
CA LEU A 116 -10.79 -8.86 10.60
C LEU A 116 -11.81 -9.87 10.06
N SER A 117 -12.87 -9.40 9.38
CA SER A 117 -13.89 -10.29 8.82
C SER A 117 -13.33 -11.23 7.75
N ARG A 118 -12.20 -10.87 7.15
CA ARG A 118 -11.51 -11.70 6.15
C ARG A 118 -10.69 -12.84 6.76
N ILE A 119 -10.50 -12.83 8.08
CA ILE A 119 -9.70 -13.83 8.80
C ILE A 119 -10.65 -14.73 9.55
N PRO A 120 -10.77 -16.02 9.21
CA PRO A 120 -11.77 -16.92 9.83
C PRO A 120 -11.66 -17.03 11.34
N ASN A 121 -10.46 -17.06 11.90
CA ASN A 121 -10.25 -17.21 13.33
C ASN A 121 -9.12 -16.29 13.78
N PRO A 122 -9.41 -14.98 14.01
CA PRO A 122 -8.37 -14.03 14.40
C PRO A 122 -7.66 -14.45 15.67
N THR A 123 -6.33 -14.41 15.64
CA THR A 123 -5.48 -14.71 16.78
C THR A 123 -5.26 -13.44 17.62
N GLU A 124 -4.63 -13.62 18.80
CA GLU A 124 -4.23 -12.46 19.62
C GLU A 124 -3.27 -11.54 18.84
N LYS A 125 -2.39 -12.11 18.01
CA LYS A 125 -1.51 -11.33 17.15
C LYS A 125 -2.29 -10.50 16.14
N ASP A 126 -3.35 -11.08 15.56
CA ASP A 126 -4.20 -10.37 14.60
C ASP A 126 -4.91 -9.20 15.28
N LEU A 127 -5.43 -9.42 16.51
CA LEU A 127 -6.10 -8.37 17.28
C LEU A 127 -5.13 -7.26 17.68
N ALA A 128 -3.92 -7.61 18.11
CA ALA A 128 -2.89 -6.64 18.49
C ALA A 128 -2.45 -5.82 17.27
N ARG A 129 -2.34 -6.46 16.11
CA ARG A 129 -1.98 -5.77 14.86
C ARG A 129 -3.08 -4.80 14.46
N ALA A 130 -4.35 -5.19 14.59
CA ALA A 130 -5.48 -4.32 14.29
C ALA A 130 -5.47 -3.08 15.19
N GLU A 131 -5.11 -3.23 16.46
CA GLU A 131 -4.99 -2.10 17.39
C GLU A 131 -3.87 -1.15 17.00
N LYS A 132 -2.73 -1.69 16.60
CA LYS A 132 -1.60 -0.89 16.10
C LYS A 132 -2.02 -0.10 14.86
N TYR A 133 -2.72 -0.72 13.94
CA TYR A 133 -3.21 -0.07 12.73
C TYR A 133 -4.23 1.02 13.03
N ARG A 134 -5.08 0.79 14.02
CA ARG A 134 -6.07 1.80 14.43
C ARG A 134 -5.40 3.06 14.96
N ARG A 135 -4.34 2.92 15.74
CA ARG A 135 -3.56 4.07 16.23
C ARG A 135 -2.92 4.83 15.10
N ALA A 136 -2.32 4.11 14.15
CA ALA A 136 -1.69 4.74 12.98
C ALA A 136 -2.73 5.47 12.14
N LYS A 137 -3.90 4.88 11.96
CA LYS A 137 -4.99 5.51 11.20
C LYS A 137 -5.43 6.81 11.86
N ALA A 138 -5.61 6.82 13.17
CA ALA A 138 -5.98 8.03 13.90
C ALA A 138 -4.94 9.12 13.73
N PHE A 139 -3.66 8.77 13.83
CA PHE A 139 -2.54 9.70 13.65
C PHE A 139 -2.53 10.29 12.23
N LEU A 140 -2.71 9.46 11.21
CA LEU A 140 -2.73 9.89 9.82
C LEU A 140 -3.93 10.77 9.49
N ALA A 141 -5.04 10.56 10.16
CA ALA A 141 -6.26 11.33 9.95
C ALA A 141 -6.22 12.72 10.60
N GLU A 142 -5.33 12.93 11.57
CA GLU A 142 -5.16 14.24 12.22
C GLU A 142 -4.56 15.26 11.27
N ASP A 143 -4.93 16.53 11.43
CA ASP A 143 -4.36 17.63 10.65
C ASP A 143 -2.95 18.03 11.11
#